data_569089f09660277b505cdbc944fa6129
#
_entry.id   569089f09660277b505cdbc944fa6129
#
_cell.length_a   1.000
_cell.length_b   1.000
_cell.length_c   1.000
_cell.angle_alpha   90.00
_cell.angle_beta   90.00
_cell.angle_gamma   90.00
#
_symmetry.space_group_name_H-M   'P 1'
#
loop_
_entity.id
_entity.type
_entity.pdbx_description
1 polymer ?
#
loop_
_entity_poly.entity_id
_entity_poly.type
_entity_poly.pdbx_seq_one_letter_code
_entity_poly.pdbx_strand_id
1 'polypeptide(L)'
;VETGTAREVHHFAGLAGYGAEAVHPYLALETLCNIYKELPGDLSADKAIYNYTKAVGKGLSKIMSKMGVSTYMSYCGAQLFEAIGLNTDTIEKYFTRTPSKVEGIGVFKIAEEAIRMHKQAFGGNPVLANALDAGGE
;
A
#
# COMPACT_ATOMS: atom_id res chain seq x y z
N VAL A 1 -8.72 6.41 6.29
CA VAL A 1 -8.86 5.48 5.16
C VAL A 1 -8.94 4.07 5.68
N GLU A 2 -9.89 3.28 5.21
CA GLU A 2 -9.99 1.84 5.42
C GLU A 2 -9.72 1.13 4.09
N THR A 3 -8.80 0.17 4.07
CA THR A 3 -8.36 -0.44 2.82
C THR A 3 -7.79 -1.84 3.01
N GLY A 4 -8.06 -2.74 2.07
CA GLY A 4 -7.45 -4.06 1.99
C GLY A 4 -6.13 -4.09 1.21
N THR A 5 -5.73 -3.01 0.54
CA THR A 5 -4.54 -3.02 -0.32
C THR A 5 -3.27 -2.50 0.37
N ALA A 6 -3.41 -1.69 1.42
CA ALA A 6 -2.25 -1.21 2.18
C ALA A 6 -1.68 -2.31 3.07
N ARG A 7 -0.43 -2.69 2.85
CA ARG A 7 0.24 -3.77 3.60
C ARG A 7 1.70 -3.48 3.95
N GLU A 8 2.38 -2.67 3.19
CA GLU A 8 3.79 -2.32 3.40
C GLU A 8 4.00 -0.81 3.53
N VAL A 9 5.19 -0.43 4.00
CA VAL A 9 5.50 0.95 4.41
C VAL A 9 5.21 1.99 3.33
N HIS A 10 5.55 1.71 2.07
CA HIS A 10 5.35 2.67 0.98
C HIS A 10 3.86 2.90 0.64
N HIS A 11 3.00 1.92 0.86
CA HIS A 11 1.55 2.12 0.75
C HIS A 11 1.04 3.15 1.76
N PHE A 12 1.49 3.05 3.01
CA PHE A 12 1.15 4.03 4.05
C PHE A 12 1.76 5.40 3.78
N ALA A 13 3.00 5.43 3.29
CA ALA A 13 3.66 6.68 2.91
C ALA A 13 2.90 7.40 1.79
N GLY A 14 2.44 6.67 0.77
CA GLY A 14 1.63 7.21 -0.31
C GLY A 14 0.29 7.77 0.19
N LEU A 15 -0.46 6.98 0.97
CA LEU A 15 -1.73 7.42 1.54
C LEU A 15 -1.57 8.67 2.43
N ALA A 16 -0.57 8.66 3.31
CA ALA A 16 -0.26 9.80 4.16
C ALA A 16 0.11 11.05 3.36
N GLY A 17 0.94 10.92 2.34
CA GLY A 17 1.34 12.02 1.47
C GLY A 17 0.18 12.63 0.69
N TYR A 18 -0.88 11.87 0.42
CA TYR A 18 -2.14 12.36 -0.14
C TYR A 18 -3.19 12.74 0.91
N GLY A 19 -2.83 12.80 2.20
CA GLY A 19 -3.64 13.39 3.25
C GLY A 19 -4.37 12.42 4.17
N ALA A 20 -4.06 11.12 4.13
CA ALA A 20 -4.63 10.18 5.07
C ALA A 20 -4.01 10.35 6.46
N GLU A 21 -4.79 10.82 7.41
CA GLU A 21 -4.36 10.99 8.80
C GLU A 21 -4.36 9.68 9.59
N ALA A 22 -5.27 8.78 9.24
CA ALA A 22 -5.38 7.45 9.82
C ALA A 22 -5.65 6.40 8.73
N VAL A 23 -5.02 5.24 8.85
CA VAL A 23 -5.20 4.13 7.92
C VAL A 23 -5.51 2.86 8.71
N HIS A 24 -6.62 2.19 8.34
CA HIS A 24 -6.98 0.87 8.84
C HIS A 24 -6.77 -0.18 7.75
N PRO A 25 -5.63 -0.89 7.76
CA PRO A 25 -5.30 -1.92 6.77
C PRO A 25 -5.94 -3.26 7.18
N TYR A 26 -7.28 -3.35 7.12
CA TYR A 26 -8.03 -4.45 7.72
C TYR A 26 -7.56 -5.83 7.24
N LEU A 27 -7.29 -5.99 5.94
CA LEU A 27 -6.88 -7.28 5.38
C LEU A 27 -5.48 -7.71 5.85
N ALA A 28 -4.54 -6.77 5.99
CA ALA A 28 -3.22 -7.07 6.55
C ALA A 28 -3.32 -7.53 8.01
N LEU A 29 -4.17 -6.88 8.81
CA LEU A 29 -4.39 -7.25 10.21
C LEU A 29 -5.08 -8.61 10.34
N GLU A 30 -6.11 -8.88 9.56
CA GLU A 30 -6.79 -10.18 9.51
C GLU A 30 -5.84 -11.30 9.04
N THR A 31 -5.02 -11.03 8.04
CA THR A 31 -4.00 -11.99 7.57
C THR A 31 -3.05 -12.35 8.70
N LEU A 32 -2.54 -11.37 9.46
CA LEU A 32 -1.68 -11.62 10.61
C LEU A 32 -2.37 -12.45 11.69
N CYS A 33 -3.66 -12.22 11.95
CA CYS A 33 -4.45 -13.01 12.87
C CYS A 33 -4.63 -14.48 12.41
N ASN A 34 -4.52 -14.74 11.13
CA ASN A 34 -4.63 -16.10 10.60
C ASN A 34 -3.30 -16.84 10.56
N ILE A 35 -2.20 -16.14 10.22
CA ILE A 35 -0.90 -16.78 9.97
C ILE A 35 0.08 -16.69 11.15
N TYR A 36 -0.27 -16.05 12.28
CA TYR A 36 0.71 -15.77 13.36
C TYR A 36 1.41 -17.02 13.89
N LYS A 37 0.73 -18.18 13.86
CA LYS A 37 1.32 -19.47 14.29
C LYS A 37 2.38 -20.01 13.35
N GLU A 38 2.38 -19.56 12.10
CA GLU A 38 3.35 -19.94 11.08
C GLU A 38 4.59 -19.03 11.09
N LEU A 39 4.50 -17.90 11.80
CA LEU A 39 5.59 -16.94 11.91
C LEU A 39 6.67 -17.46 12.87
N PRO A 40 7.95 -17.14 12.61
CA PRO A 40 9.03 -17.55 13.48
C PRO A 40 8.91 -16.92 14.87
N GLY A 41 9.18 -17.72 15.90
CA GLY A 41 9.02 -17.35 17.29
C GLY A 41 7.62 -17.68 17.82
N ASP A 42 7.52 -17.83 19.12
CA ASP A 42 6.23 -18.10 19.78
C ASP A 42 5.46 -16.76 19.95
N LEU A 43 4.78 -16.34 18.89
CA LEU A 43 4.07 -15.07 18.81
C LEU A 43 2.58 -15.27 19.05
N SER A 44 1.97 -14.38 19.85
CA SER A 44 0.52 -14.22 19.84
C SER A 44 0.07 -13.34 18.67
N ALA A 45 -1.21 -13.42 18.28
CA ALA A 45 -1.79 -12.57 17.26
C ALA A 45 -1.60 -11.07 17.59
N ASP A 46 -1.85 -10.67 18.84
CA ASP A 46 -1.66 -9.28 19.29
C ASP A 46 -0.21 -8.83 19.16
N LYS A 47 0.73 -9.73 19.45
CA LYS A 47 2.16 -9.43 19.32
C LYS A 47 2.58 -9.29 17.86
N ALA A 48 2.03 -10.10 16.97
CA ALA A 48 2.25 -9.98 15.53
C ALA A 48 1.74 -8.64 14.99
N ILE A 49 0.50 -8.26 15.35
CA ILE A 49 -0.09 -6.96 15.00
C ILE A 49 0.75 -5.79 15.55
N TYR A 50 1.14 -5.87 16.82
CA TYR A 50 2.00 -4.84 17.43
C TYR A 50 3.33 -4.68 16.69
N ASN A 51 3.98 -5.80 16.35
CA ASN A 51 5.25 -5.78 15.63
C ASN A 51 5.09 -5.19 14.23
N TYR A 52 4.03 -5.55 13.52
CA TYR A 52 3.70 -4.99 12.22
C TYR A 52 3.48 -3.48 12.30
N THR A 53 2.61 -3.02 13.18
CA THR A 53 2.34 -1.59 13.37
C THR A 53 3.60 -0.81 13.71
N LYS A 54 4.43 -1.36 14.59
CA LYS A 54 5.72 -0.76 14.96
C LYS A 54 6.70 -0.71 13.79
N ALA A 55 6.72 -1.76 12.95
CA ALA A 55 7.57 -1.80 11.76
C ALA A 55 7.14 -0.76 10.73
N VAL A 56 5.84 -0.64 10.45
CA VAL A 56 5.29 0.40 9.57
C VAL A 56 5.63 1.80 10.10
N GLY A 57 5.42 2.06 11.38
CA GLY A 57 5.75 3.36 11.99
C GLY A 57 7.24 3.71 11.88
N LYS A 58 8.13 2.75 12.12
CA LYS A 58 9.57 2.94 11.94
C LYS A 58 9.94 3.19 10.48
N GLY A 59 9.32 2.45 9.56
CA GLY A 59 9.54 2.61 8.13
C GLY A 59 9.09 3.99 7.65
N LEU A 60 7.91 4.44 8.06
CA LEU A 60 7.41 5.77 7.74
C LEU A 60 8.33 6.88 8.28
N SER A 61 8.80 6.74 9.52
CA SER A 61 9.78 7.68 10.10
C SER A 61 11.08 7.74 9.29
N LYS A 62 11.54 6.61 8.75
CA LYS A 62 12.71 6.56 7.85
C LYS A 62 12.48 7.31 6.54
N ILE A 63 11.31 7.12 5.93
CA ILE A 63 10.92 7.81 4.69
C ILE A 63 10.90 9.33 4.94
N MET A 64 10.20 9.76 5.98
CA MET A 64 10.12 11.17 6.36
C MET A 64 11.52 11.77 6.61
N SER A 65 12.36 11.04 7.31
CA SER A 65 13.75 11.47 7.58
C SER A 65 14.56 11.66 6.31
N LYS A 66 14.44 10.74 5.34
CA LYS A 66 15.12 10.87 4.03
C LYS A 66 14.61 12.06 3.21
N MET A 67 13.34 12.41 3.37
CA MET A 67 12.74 13.56 2.70
C MET A 67 12.98 14.89 3.45
N GLY A 68 13.62 14.85 4.61
CA GLY A 68 13.88 16.02 5.44
C GLY A 68 12.64 16.57 6.16
N VAL A 69 11.61 15.73 6.33
CA VAL A 69 10.36 16.11 7.01
C VAL A 69 10.35 15.56 8.43
N SER A 70 10.32 16.44 9.42
CA SER A 70 10.47 16.09 10.84
C SER A 70 9.15 15.76 11.55
N THR A 71 8.01 16.22 11.03
CA THR A 71 6.70 16.00 11.65
C THR A 71 5.70 15.40 10.68
N TYR A 72 4.83 14.53 11.18
CA TYR A 72 3.78 13.92 10.36
C TYR A 72 2.80 14.97 9.81
N MET A 73 2.50 16.01 10.56
CA MET A 73 1.64 17.11 10.12
C MET A 73 2.18 17.81 8.87
N SER A 74 3.48 17.92 8.75
CA SER A 74 4.13 18.51 7.57
C SER A 74 4.23 17.54 6.40
N TYR A 75 4.20 16.24 6.66
CA TYR A 75 4.20 15.20 5.64
C TYR A 75 2.81 14.94 5.07
N CYS A 76 1.79 14.91 5.94
CA CYS A 76 0.42 14.61 5.58
C CYS A 76 -0.13 15.62 4.57
N GLY A 77 -0.51 15.14 3.39
CA GLY A 77 -1.00 15.97 2.30
C GLY A 77 0.07 16.78 1.55
N ALA A 78 1.34 16.60 1.84
CA ALA A 78 2.42 17.35 1.19
C ALA A 78 2.62 16.97 -0.29
N GLN A 79 2.12 15.81 -0.73
CA GLN A 79 2.17 15.35 -2.14
C GLN A 79 3.59 15.40 -2.75
N LEU A 80 4.58 14.93 -1.99
CA LEU A 80 5.99 14.90 -2.39
C LEU A 80 6.29 13.70 -3.30
N PHE A 81 5.51 13.53 -4.36
CA PHE A 81 5.56 12.41 -5.28
C PHE A 81 5.66 12.87 -6.73
N GLU A 82 6.15 11.98 -7.57
CA GLU A 82 6.09 12.07 -9.02
C GLU A 82 5.36 10.84 -9.55
N ALA A 83 4.39 11.05 -10.43
CA ALA A 83 3.70 9.94 -11.09
C ALA A 83 4.54 9.44 -12.27
N ILE A 84 4.70 8.13 -12.35
CA ILE A 84 5.43 7.47 -13.44
C ILE A 84 4.54 6.37 -14.01
N GLY A 85 4.32 6.42 -15.32
CA GLY A 85 3.57 5.39 -16.03
C GLY A 85 2.05 5.51 -15.91
N LEU A 86 1.53 6.68 -15.53
CA LEU A 86 0.11 7.02 -15.61
C LEU A 86 -0.11 8.07 -16.69
N ASN A 87 -1.23 7.98 -17.42
CA ASN A 87 -1.57 9.00 -18.41
C ASN A 87 -2.05 10.30 -17.76
N THR A 88 -1.94 11.40 -18.48
CA THR A 88 -2.29 12.75 -18.01
C THR A 88 -3.73 12.83 -17.51
N ASP A 89 -4.70 12.26 -18.22
CA ASP A 89 -6.11 12.30 -17.82
C ASP A 89 -6.36 11.69 -16.44
N THR A 90 -5.68 10.57 -16.14
CA THR A 90 -5.77 9.90 -14.83
C THR A 90 -5.17 10.78 -13.74
N ILE A 91 -4.02 11.40 -14.03
CA ILE A 91 -3.34 12.26 -13.06
C ILE A 91 -4.16 13.51 -12.77
N GLU A 92 -4.64 14.20 -13.78
CA GLU A 92 -5.45 15.42 -13.62
C GLU A 92 -6.73 15.16 -12.83
N LYS A 93 -7.34 14.00 -13.04
CA LYS A 93 -8.60 13.64 -12.39
C LYS A 93 -8.44 13.17 -10.95
N TYR A 94 -7.42 12.35 -10.66
CA TYR A 94 -7.31 11.65 -9.38
C TYR A 94 -6.10 12.06 -8.54
N PHE A 95 -5.07 12.60 -9.18
CA PHE A 95 -3.80 12.98 -8.56
C PHE A 95 -3.44 14.44 -8.90
N THR A 96 -4.41 15.30 -8.85
CA THR A 96 -4.28 16.74 -9.22
C THR A 96 -3.02 17.35 -8.60
N ARG A 97 -2.23 18.04 -9.41
CA ARG A 97 -0.95 18.69 -9.06
C ARG A 97 0.23 17.73 -8.84
N THR A 98 0.05 16.43 -8.99
CA THR A 98 1.20 15.51 -8.99
C THR A 98 1.95 15.64 -10.32
N PRO A 99 3.25 15.98 -10.32
CA PRO A 99 4.02 16.08 -11.55
C PRO A 99 4.21 14.69 -12.17
N SER A 100 4.24 14.65 -13.50
CA SER A 100 4.56 13.44 -14.26
C SER A 100 5.41 13.81 -15.47
N LYS A 101 6.43 12.99 -15.73
CA LYS A 101 7.30 13.11 -16.91
C LYS A 101 7.21 11.88 -17.80
N VAL A 102 6.56 10.82 -17.35
CA VAL A 102 6.47 9.55 -18.07
C VAL A 102 5.00 9.17 -18.19
N GLU A 103 4.45 9.29 -19.37
CA GLU A 103 3.10 8.83 -19.69
C GLU A 103 2.99 7.31 -19.61
N GLY A 104 1.77 6.81 -19.46
CA GLY A 104 1.54 5.38 -19.37
C GLY A 104 0.06 5.00 -19.42
N ILE A 105 -0.35 4.13 -18.50
CA ILE A 105 -1.68 3.54 -18.49
C ILE A 105 -2.75 4.48 -17.90
N GLY A 106 -3.96 4.33 -18.41
CA GLY A 106 -5.15 4.99 -17.88
C GLY A 106 -5.99 4.07 -17.00
N VAL A 107 -7.10 4.61 -16.51
CA VAL A 107 -8.03 3.95 -15.58
C VAL A 107 -8.52 2.59 -16.10
N PHE A 108 -8.77 2.45 -17.40
CA PHE A 108 -9.25 1.18 -17.96
C PHE A 108 -8.19 0.06 -17.84
N LYS A 109 -6.93 0.38 -18.03
CA LYS A 109 -5.85 -0.60 -17.87
C LYS A 109 -5.62 -0.97 -16.40
N ILE A 110 -5.76 -0.01 -15.50
CA ILE A 110 -5.73 -0.27 -14.05
C ILE A 110 -6.90 -1.20 -13.66
N ALA A 111 -8.10 -0.99 -14.22
CA ALA A 111 -9.24 -1.86 -13.99
C ALA A 111 -9.01 -3.28 -14.55
N GLU A 112 -8.42 -3.41 -15.74
CA GLU A 112 -8.04 -4.72 -16.30
C GLU A 112 -7.08 -5.48 -15.39
N GLU A 113 -6.10 -4.79 -14.81
CA GLU A 113 -5.16 -5.37 -13.85
C GLU A 113 -5.88 -5.88 -12.60
N ALA A 114 -6.77 -5.07 -12.03
CA ALA A 114 -7.57 -5.46 -10.86
C ALA A 114 -8.45 -6.69 -11.15
N ILE A 115 -9.11 -6.72 -12.32
CA ILE A 115 -9.90 -7.87 -12.76
C ILE A 115 -9.03 -9.12 -12.93
N ARG A 116 -7.83 -8.96 -13.48
CA ARG A 116 -6.89 -10.08 -13.63
C ARG A 116 -6.48 -10.66 -12.29
N MET A 117 -6.12 -9.82 -11.32
CA MET A 117 -5.79 -10.25 -9.96
C MET A 117 -6.98 -10.96 -9.29
N HIS A 118 -8.19 -10.41 -9.42
CA HIS A 118 -9.41 -11.04 -8.90
C HIS A 118 -9.64 -12.43 -9.52
N LYS A 119 -9.49 -12.57 -10.84
CA LYS A 119 -9.63 -13.87 -11.52
C LYS A 119 -8.57 -14.87 -11.08
N GLN A 120 -7.35 -14.44 -10.80
CA GLN A 120 -6.30 -15.30 -10.25
C GLN A 120 -6.65 -15.81 -8.85
N ALA A 121 -7.24 -14.96 -8.02
CA ALA A 121 -7.61 -15.30 -6.65
C ALA A 121 -8.84 -16.23 -6.58
N PHE A 122 -9.85 -15.99 -7.41
CA PHE A 122 -11.16 -16.63 -7.31
C PHE A 122 -11.54 -17.48 -8.55
N GLY A 123 -10.66 -17.59 -9.52
CA GLY A 123 -10.88 -18.39 -10.73
C GLY A 123 -10.71 -19.90 -10.47
N GLY A 124 -11.37 -20.72 -11.32
CA GLY A 124 -11.41 -22.18 -11.14
C GLY A 124 -10.09 -22.95 -11.32
N ASN A 125 -9.01 -22.29 -11.74
CA ASN A 125 -7.66 -22.86 -11.83
C ASN A 125 -6.63 -21.79 -11.40
N PRO A 126 -6.44 -21.56 -10.12
CA PRO A 126 -5.35 -20.70 -9.68
C PRO A 126 -4.02 -21.36 -10.05
N VAL A 127 -3.19 -20.65 -10.77
CA VAL A 127 -1.87 -21.14 -11.23
C VAL A 127 -0.97 -21.50 -10.04
N LEU A 128 -1.24 -20.93 -8.88
CA LEU A 128 -0.61 -21.26 -7.60
C LEU A 128 -1.70 -21.25 -6.53
N ALA A 129 -2.25 -22.41 -6.21
CA ALA A 129 -3.35 -22.55 -5.24
C ALA A 129 -3.02 -22.00 -3.84
N ASN A 130 -1.73 -21.90 -3.49
CA ASN A 130 -1.27 -21.53 -2.14
C ASN A 130 -0.36 -20.31 -2.10
N ALA A 131 -0.12 -19.63 -3.22
CA ALA A 131 0.71 -18.43 -3.25
C ALA A 131 0.14 -17.42 -4.24
N LEU A 132 -0.49 -16.38 -3.71
CA LEU A 132 -0.78 -15.18 -4.48
C LEU A 132 0.49 -14.34 -4.55
N ASP A 133 0.80 -13.85 -5.75
CA ASP A 133 1.81 -12.83 -5.89
C ASP A 133 1.39 -11.63 -5.05
N ALA A 134 2.19 -11.31 -4.05
CA ALA A 134 1.92 -10.18 -3.17
C ALA A 134 1.92 -8.86 -3.93
N GLY A 135 2.45 -8.85 -5.13
CA GLY A 135 2.68 -7.64 -5.89
C GLY A 135 3.59 -6.69 -5.13
N GLY A 136 3.69 -5.51 -5.57
CA GLY A 136 4.38 -4.45 -4.90
C GLY A 136 5.84 -4.58 -5.01
N GLU A 137 6.58 -3.90 -4.69
CA GLU A 137 7.65 -3.30 -4.33
C GLU A 137 8.24 -2.37 -4.85
#